data_f2fadd677f4db15f1756ad6d88a989c5
#
_entry.id   f2fadd677f4db15f1756ad6d88a989c5
#
_cell.length_a   1.000
_cell.length_b   1.000
_cell.length_c   1.000
_cell.angle_alpha   90.00
_cell.angle_beta   90.00
_cell.angle_gamma   90.00
#
_symmetry.space_group_name_H-M   'P 1'
#
loop_
_entity.id
_entity.type
_entity.pdbx_description
1 polymer ?
#
loop_
_entity_poly.entity_id
_entity_poly.type
_entity_poly.pdbx_seq_one_letter_code
_entity_poly.pdbx_strand_id
1 'polypeptide(L)'
;MAVADVGTVINPRNLGGQILGGIMLGFGHAHAQHWVYDQQYGVPLAKRFYTSKPPTILDAPARMRAVALDLPDPETPVGARGVGEAPVGAGFGAVVNAIAAAVGDEVFRRAPVTADKILMALEARRPMHEPLAANV
;
A
#
# COMPACT_ATOMS: atom_id res chain seq x y z
N MET A 1 -11.81 -0.92 5.98
CA MET A 1 -12.80 -0.05 5.31
C MET A 1 -12.05 1.10 4.66
N ALA A 2 -12.39 1.44 3.43
CA ALA A 2 -11.88 2.65 2.77
C ALA A 2 -13.03 3.59 2.43
N VAL A 3 -12.81 4.87 2.61
CA VAL A 3 -13.73 5.94 2.22
C VAL A 3 -12.98 6.82 1.23
N ALA A 4 -13.61 7.10 0.09
CA ALA A 4 -13.02 7.95 -0.95
C ALA A 4 -14.00 9.04 -1.36
N ASP A 5 -13.50 10.26 -1.51
CA ASP A 5 -14.23 11.35 -2.17
C ASP A 5 -13.98 11.24 -3.68
N VAL A 6 -15.02 10.95 -4.41
CA VAL A 6 -14.99 10.71 -5.86
C VAL A 6 -15.90 11.68 -6.63
N GLY A 7 -16.42 12.69 -5.94
CA GLY A 7 -17.48 13.52 -6.50
C GLY A 7 -18.74 12.69 -6.77
N THR A 8 -19.44 12.97 -7.85
CA THR A 8 -20.59 12.18 -8.30
C THR A 8 -20.20 10.74 -8.60
N VAL A 9 -20.90 9.79 -8.01
CA VAL A 9 -20.70 8.35 -8.26
C VAL A 9 -21.36 7.95 -9.58
N ILE A 10 -20.56 7.77 -10.63
CA ILE A 10 -21.08 7.40 -11.96
C ILE A 10 -21.42 5.90 -12.05
N ASN A 11 -20.54 5.03 -11.54
CA ASN A 11 -20.75 3.60 -11.56
C ASN A 11 -20.33 2.98 -10.22
N PRO A 12 -21.29 2.75 -9.29
CA PRO A 12 -20.98 2.27 -7.94
C PRO A 12 -20.25 0.93 -7.90
N ARG A 13 -20.59 0.01 -8.82
CA ARG A 13 -19.98 -1.33 -8.86
C ARG A 13 -18.52 -1.27 -9.26
N ASN A 14 -18.22 -0.57 -10.35
CA ASN A 14 -16.83 -0.43 -10.81
C ASN A 14 -16.00 0.40 -9.85
N LEU A 15 -16.59 1.46 -9.28
CA LEU A 15 -15.96 2.30 -8.27
C LEU A 15 -15.55 1.48 -7.03
N GLY A 16 -16.43 0.64 -6.51
CA GLY A 16 -16.11 -0.26 -5.41
C GLY A 16 -14.91 -1.16 -5.73
N GLY A 17 -14.87 -1.73 -6.93
CA GLY A 17 -13.75 -2.53 -7.41
C GLY A 17 -12.44 -1.75 -7.48
N GLN A 18 -12.46 -0.50 -7.96
CA GLN A 18 -11.27 0.36 -8.00
C GLN A 18 -10.75 0.70 -6.59
N ILE A 19 -11.63 1.06 -5.68
CA ILE A 19 -11.24 1.38 -4.29
C ILE A 19 -10.61 0.16 -3.62
N LEU A 20 -11.25 -1.01 -3.72
CA LEU A 20 -10.72 -2.24 -3.10
C LEU A 20 -9.42 -2.70 -3.75
N GLY A 21 -9.31 -2.63 -5.07
CA GLY A 21 -8.08 -2.96 -5.79
C GLY A 21 -6.92 -2.03 -5.42
N GLY A 22 -7.17 -0.72 -5.34
CA GLY A 22 -6.18 0.26 -4.91
C GLY A 22 -5.66 0.00 -3.50
N ILE A 23 -6.56 -0.32 -2.55
CA ILE A 23 -6.15 -0.69 -1.19
C ILE A 23 -5.25 -1.93 -1.21
N MET A 24 -5.58 -2.94 -2.02
CA MET A 24 -4.76 -4.15 -2.12
C MET A 24 -3.38 -3.88 -2.71
N LEU A 25 -3.25 -2.95 -3.66
CA LEU A 25 -1.93 -2.49 -4.12
C LEU A 25 -1.14 -1.83 -2.98
N GLY A 26 -1.76 -0.92 -2.24
CA GLY A 26 -1.15 -0.29 -1.07
C GLY A 26 -0.75 -1.29 0.01
N PHE A 27 -1.60 -2.28 0.27
CA PHE A 27 -1.29 -3.40 1.17
C PHE A 27 -0.03 -4.15 0.72
N GLY A 28 0.07 -4.48 -0.58
CA GLY A 28 1.25 -5.14 -1.13
C GLY A 28 2.53 -4.32 -0.97
N HIS A 29 2.48 -3.03 -1.26
CA HIS A 29 3.61 -2.12 -1.09
C HIS A 29 4.06 -2.00 0.36
N ALA A 30 3.13 -2.10 1.30
CA ALA A 30 3.43 -1.98 2.73
C ALA A 30 4.19 -3.19 3.27
N HIS A 31 3.85 -4.43 2.81
CA HIS A 31 4.31 -5.61 3.55
C HIS A 31 5.01 -6.69 2.71
N ALA A 32 4.87 -6.70 1.38
CA ALA A 32 5.39 -7.81 0.58
C ALA A 32 6.05 -7.41 -0.74
N GLN A 33 5.39 -6.54 -1.49
CA GLN A 33 5.84 -6.18 -2.83
C GLN A 33 7.09 -5.31 -2.80
N HIS A 34 8.11 -5.71 -3.54
CA HIS A 34 9.37 -4.98 -3.58
C HIS A 34 10.00 -4.99 -4.96
N TRP A 35 10.82 -3.99 -5.20
CA TRP A 35 11.69 -3.87 -6.34
C TRP A 35 13.11 -4.27 -5.94
N VAL A 36 13.70 -5.20 -6.68
CA VAL A 36 15.07 -5.64 -6.47
C VAL A 36 15.86 -5.35 -7.73
N TYR A 37 16.96 -4.65 -7.56
CA TYR A 37 17.86 -4.30 -8.64
C TYR A 37 19.25 -4.90 -8.40
N ASP A 38 19.89 -5.31 -9.47
CA ASP A 38 21.31 -5.58 -9.47
C ASP A 38 22.08 -4.30 -9.17
N GLN A 39 22.95 -4.35 -8.18
CA GLN A 39 23.64 -3.14 -7.69
C GLN A 39 24.75 -2.66 -8.64
N GLN A 40 25.24 -3.53 -9.49
CA GLN A 40 26.33 -3.21 -10.41
C GLN A 40 25.80 -2.61 -11.72
N TYR A 41 24.73 -3.18 -12.26
CA TYR A 41 24.24 -2.84 -13.60
C TYR A 41 22.88 -2.14 -13.57
N GLY A 42 22.23 -2.02 -12.41
CA GLY A 42 20.90 -1.42 -12.26
C GLY A 42 19.78 -2.21 -12.93
N VAL A 43 20.03 -3.48 -13.25
CA VAL A 43 19.04 -4.34 -13.93
C VAL A 43 17.97 -4.78 -12.93
N PRO A 44 16.66 -4.62 -13.23
CA PRO A 44 15.61 -5.09 -12.35
C PRO A 44 15.60 -6.62 -12.29
N LEU A 45 15.72 -7.19 -11.10
CA LEU A 45 15.68 -8.63 -10.84
C LEU A 45 14.27 -9.14 -10.52
N ALA A 46 13.44 -8.29 -9.90
CA ALA A 46 12.05 -8.61 -9.60
C ALA A 46 11.15 -8.34 -10.82
N LYS A 47 11.30 -9.13 -11.88
CA LYS A 47 10.60 -8.93 -13.18
C LYS A 47 9.28 -9.69 -13.31
N ARG A 48 8.93 -10.54 -12.36
CA ARG A 48 7.76 -11.42 -12.42
C ARG A 48 6.99 -11.37 -11.11
N PHE A 49 5.70 -11.67 -11.15
CA PHE A 49 4.83 -11.62 -9.97
C PHE A 49 5.35 -12.44 -8.80
N TYR A 50 5.89 -13.63 -9.05
CA TYR A 50 6.43 -14.47 -7.98
C TYR A 50 7.75 -13.93 -7.39
N THR A 51 8.46 -13.05 -8.08
CA THR A 51 9.67 -12.38 -7.57
C THR A 51 9.38 -11.02 -6.96
N SER A 52 8.44 -10.24 -7.53
CA SER A 52 8.04 -8.95 -6.98
C SER A 52 7.01 -9.05 -5.86
N LYS A 53 6.33 -10.21 -5.72
CA LYS A 53 5.39 -10.51 -4.64
C LYS A 53 4.21 -9.54 -4.51
N PRO A 54 3.47 -9.21 -5.58
CA PRO A 54 2.21 -8.50 -5.40
C PRO A 54 1.25 -9.35 -4.56
N PRO A 55 0.31 -8.72 -3.83
CA PRO A 55 -0.64 -9.45 -3.00
C PRO A 55 -1.54 -10.33 -3.88
N THR A 56 -1.86 -11.50 -3.35
CA THR A 56 -2.77 -12.46 -3.96
C THR A 56 -4.16 -12.35 -3.35
N ILE A 57 -5.12 -13.09 -3.88
CA ILE A 57 -6.46 -13.17 -3.29
C ILE A 57 -6.44 -13.74 -1.86
N LEU A 58 -5.44 -14.54 -1.53
CA LEU A 58 -5.30 -15.12 -0.18
C LEU A 58 -4.81 -14.10 0.84
N ASP A 59 -4.17 -13.02 0.39
CA ASP A 59 -3.71 -11.92 1.23
C ASP A 59 -4.82 -10.91 1.50
N ALA A 60 -5.93 -10.98 0.74
CA ALA A 60 -7.02 -10.03 0.88
C ALA A 60 -7.76 -10.25 2.20
N PRO A 61 -7.97 -9.18 3.00
CA PRO A 61 -8.77 -9.27 4.21
C PRO A 61 -10.19 -9.77 3.91
N ALA A 62 -10.68 -10.73 4.69
CA ALA A 62 -12.02 -11.31 4.51
C ALA A 62 -13.15 -10.27 4.60
N ARG A 63 -12.91 -9.14 5.26
CA ARG A 63 -13.88 -8.06 5.45
C ARG A 63 -13.34 -6.75 4.89
N MET A 64 -13.45 -6.58 3.58
CA MET A 64 -13.17 -5.32 2.90
C MET A 64 -14.45 -4.57 2.60
N ARG A 65 -14.46 -3.26 2.82
CA ARG A 65 -15.59 -2.38 2.50
C ARG A 65 -15.09 -1.10 1.86
N ALA A 66 -15.65 -0.78 0.71
CA ALA A 66 -15.47 0.50 0.03
C ALA A 66 -16.70 1.38 0.25
N VAL A 67 -16.49 2.64 0.53
CA VAL A 67 -17.52 3.67 0.66
C VAL A 67 -17.10 4.86 -0.17
N ALA A 68 -17.97 5.35 -1.02
CA ALA A 68 -17.77 6.61 -1.74
C ALA A 68 -18.56 7.72 -1.06
N LEU A 69 -17.96 8.90 -0.96
CA LEU A 69 -18.70 10.13 -0.68
C LEU A 69 -19.24 10.63 -2.01
N ASP A 70 -20.56 10.67 -2.14
CA ASP A 70 -21.27 11.11 -3.35
C ASP A 70 -21.55 12.63 -3.25
N LEU A 71 -20.48 13.43 -3.28
CA LEU A 71 -20.52 14.88 -3.18
C LEU A 71 -20.07 15.48 -4.52
N PRO A 72 -20.98 15.97 -5.36
CA PRO A 72 -20.64 16.53 -6.68
C PRO A 72 -19.56 17.61 -6.59
N ASP A 73 -18.55 17.53 -7.45
CA ASP A 73 -17.54 18.56 -7.59
C ASP A 73 -18.04 19.65 -8.54
N PRO A 74 -18.18 20.91 -8.07
CA PRO A 74 -18.66 22.00 -8.92
C PRO A 74 -17.70 22.38 -10.05
N GLU A 75 -16.43 21.99 -9.96
CA GLU A 75 -15.40 22.30 -10.95
C GLU A 75 -15.34 21.33 -12.13
N THR A 76 -16.15 20.25 -12.08
CA THR A 76 -16.17 19.25 -13.16
C THR A 76 -17.54 19.16 -13.83
N PRO A 77 -17.61 18.87 -15.16
CA PRO A 77 -18.87 18.92 -15.92
C PRO A 77 -19.97 18.00 -15.39
N VAL A 78 -19.60 16.86 -14.80
CA VAL A 78 -20.52 15.85 -14.24
C VAL A 78 -20.38 15.70 -12.73
N GLY A 79 -19.58 16.54 -12.10
CA GLY A 79 -19.32 16.47 -10.66
C GLY A 79 -18.45 15.30 -10.22
N ALA A 80 -17.91 14.49 -11.12
CA ALA A 80 -17.12 13.32 -10.79
C ALA A 80 -15.62 13.64 -10.70
N ARG A 81 -14.91 12.93 -9.83
CA ARG A 81 -13.45 12.95 -9.67
C ARG A 81 -12.82 11.61 -10.00
N GLY A 82 -11.53 11.63 -10.36
CA GLY A 82 -10.76 10.42 -10.54
C GLY A 82 -10.50 9.67 -9.23
N VAL A 83 -10.47 8.33 -9.28
CA VAL A 83 -10.30 7.49 -8.09
C VAL A 83 -9.21 6.42 -8.24
N GLY A 84 -8.51 6.37 -9.38
CA GLY A 84 -7.61 5.28 -9.72
C GLY A 84 -6.51 5.02 -8.67
N GLU A 85 -5.76 6.03 -8.28
CA GLU A 85 -4.55 5.88 -7.45
C GLU A 85 -4.75 6.29 -5.99
N ALA A 86 -5.71 7.16 -5.68
CA ALA A 86 -5.92 7.66 -4.33
C ALA A 86 -6.02 6.56 -3.23
N PRO A 87 -6.71 5.43 -3.46
CA PRO A 87 -6.79 4.36 -2.47
C PRO A 87 -5.46 3.65 -2.18
N VAL A 88 -4.49 3.70 -3.11
CA VAL A 88 -3.19 3.02 -2.95
C VAL A 88 -2.41 3.61 -1.78
N GLY A 89 -2.25 4.93 -1.75
CA GLY A 89 -1.56 5.63 -0.65
C GLY A 89 -2.25 5.43 0.69
N ALA A 90 -3.57 5.50 0.73
CA ALA A 90 -4.36 5.26 1.93
C ALA A 90 -4.21 3.82 2.45
N GLY A 91 -4.23 2.82 1.55
CA GLY A 91 -4.00 1.42 1.89
C GLY A 91 -2.61 1.18 2.47
N PHE A 92 -1.58 1.74 1.82
CA PHE A 92 -0.21 1.67 2.30
C PHE A 92 -0.06 2.27 3.72
N GLY A 93 -0.50 3.50 3.91
CA GLY A 93 -0.40 4.20 5.19
C GLY A 93 -1.14 3.49 6.32
N ALA A 94 -2.34 2.97 6.04
CA ALA A 94 -3.13 2.25 7.04
C ALA A 94 -2.43 0.98 7.53
N VAL A 95 -1.81 0.22 6.63
CA VAL A 95 -1.09 -1.02 6.99
C VAL A 95 0.18 -0.72 7.77
N VAL A 96 1.00 0.22 7.29
CA VAL A 96 2.24 0.61 7.98
C VAL A 96 1.94 1.16 9.37
N ASN A 97 0.92 2.01 9.51
CA ASN A 97 0.51 2.55 10.80
C ASN A 97 -0.02 1.46 11.75
N ALA A 98 -0.75 0.48 11.23
CA ALA A 98 -1.22 -0.65 12.04
C ALA A 98 -0.05 -1.50 12.56
N ILE A 99 0.95 -1.77 11.72
CA ILE A 99 2.18 -2.46 12.12
C ILE A 99 2.93 -1.62 13.18
N ALA A 100 3.13 -0.33 12.92
CA ALA A 100 3.80 0.57 13.85
C ALA A 100 3.10 0.66 15.21
N ALA A 101 1.77 0.71 15.22
CA ALA A 101 0.99 0.70 16.44
C ALA A 101 1.14 -0.60 17.25
N ALA A 102 1.39 -1.73 16.57
CA ALA A 102 1.54 -3.03 17.22
C ALA A 102 2.95 -3.27 17.77
N VAL A 103 3.99 -2.82 17.07
CA VAL A 103 5.39 -3.19 17.38
C VAL A 103 6.31 -2.00 17.68
N GLY A 104 5.82 -0.78 17.55
CA GLY A 104 6.56 0.46 17.74
C GLY A 104 6.86 1.17 16.41
N ASP A 105 6.68 2.48 16.38
CA ASP A 105 6.82 3.31 15.17
C ASP A 105 8.30 3.57 14.78
N GLU A 106 9.19 3.51 15.73
CA GLU A 106 10.62 3.68 15.54
C GLU A 106 11.31 2.47 14.92
N VAL A 107 10.66 1.29 14.94
CA VAL A 107 11.26 0.02 14.50
C VAL A 107 11.33 -0.05 12.98
N PHE A 108 10.35 0.54 12.27
CA PHE A 108 10.26 0.46 10.82
C PHE A 108 10.24 1.84 10.17
N ARG A 109 11.28 2.15 9.42
CA ARG A 109 11.43 3.40 8.65
C ARG A 109 11.42 3.18 7.14
N ARG A 110 11.26 1.92 6.71
CA ARG A 110 11.27 1.53 5.29
C ARG A 110 10.26 0.43 5.02
N ALA A 111 9.56 0.54 3.91
CA ALA A 111 8.72 -0.51 3.36
C ALA A 111 9.48 -1.28 2.24
N PRO A 112 9.06 -2.50 1.93
CA PRO A 112 8.02 -3.26 2.61
C PRO A 112 8.48 -3.75 3.99
N VAL A 113 7.54 -3.79 4.94
CA VAL A 113 7.73 -4.36 6.28
C VAL A 113 7.32 -5.82 6.22
N THR A 114 8.25 -6.68 5.88
CA THR A 114 8.03 -8.12 5.71
C THR A 114 7.98 -8.85 7.06
N ALA A 115 7.38 -10.04 7.10
CA ALA A 115 7.20 -10.80 8.34
C ALA A 115 8.53 -11.14 9.03
N ASP A 116 9.57 -11.46 8.25
CA ASP A 116 10.92 -11.69 8.77
C ASP A 116 11.49 -10.44 9.47
N LYS A 117 11.32 -9.25 8.89
CA LYS A 117 11.75 -8.00 9.53
C LYS A 117 11.02 -7.73 10.83
N ILE A 118 9.71 -8.03 10.90
CA ILE A 118 8.93 -7.88 12.12
C ILE A 118 9.45 -8.83 13.20
N LEU A 119 9.64 -10.10 12.87
CA LEU A 119 10.15 -11.10 13.82
C LEU A 119 11.55 -10.73 14.33
N MET A 120 12.46 -10.40 13.43
CA MET A 120 13.82 -10.00 13.80
C MET A 120 13.84 -8.73 14.66
N ALA A 121 12.96 -7.77 14.39
CA ALA A 121 12.86 -6.56 15.19
C ALA A 121 12.35 -6.85 16.61
N LEU A 122 11.34 -7.71 16.74
CA LEU A 122 10.81 -8.12 18.04
C LEU A 122 11.84 -8.89 18.88
N GLU A 123 12.63 -9.78 18.25
CA GLU A 123 13.70 -10.53 18.91
C GLU A 123 14.86 -9.62 19.32
N ALA A 124 15.36 -8.80 18.40
CA ALA A 124 16.51 -7.93 18.62
C ALA A 124 16.20 -6.67 19.45
N ARG A 125 14.94 -6.29 19.55
CA ARG A 125 14.46 -5.04 20.17
C ARG A 125 15.19 -3.79 19.66
N ARG A 126 15.45 -3.77 18.35
CA ARG A 126 16.16 -2.68 17.68
C ARG A 126 15.56 -2.44 16.29
N PRO A 127 15.73 -1.24 15.71
CA PRO A 127 15.32 -0.98 14.34
C PRO A 127 15.95 -1.97 13.35
N MET A 128 15.13 -2.49 12.43
CA MET A 128 15.53 -3.47 11.41
C MET A 128 15.75 -2.82 10.04
N HIS A 129 16.27 -1.62 10.04
CA HIS A 129 16.69 -0.94 8.82
C HIS A 129 18.03 -0.28 9.04
N GLU A 130 18.88 -0.35 8.04
CA GLU A 130 20.10 0.44 8.01
C GLU A 130 19.79 1.84 7.47
N PRO A 131 20.41 2.90 8.02
CA PRO A 131 20.34 4.23 7.41
C PRO A 131 20.78 4.15 5.95
N LEU A 132 20.18 4.96 5.08
CA LEU A 132 20.72 5.14 3.74
C LEU A 132 22.13 5.73 3.89
N ALA A 133 23.12 5.00 3.43
CA ALA A 133 24.45 5.57 3.30
C ALA A 133 24.35 6.74 2.32
N ALA A 134 24.76 7.93 2.74
CA ALA A 134 24.95 9.00 1.81
C ALA A 134 26.14 8.60 0.92
N ASN A 135 25.90 8.49 -0.37
CA ASN A 135 27.01 8.41 -1.32
C ASN A 135 27.69 9.77 -1.29
N VAL A 136 28.80 9.83 -0.62
CA VAL A 136 29.69 10.99 -0.60
C VAL A 136 30.63 10.87 -1.79
#